data_129de4bad4267ee693b40def292bdabc
#
_entry.id   129de4bad4267ee693b40def292bdabc
#
_cell.length_a   1.000
_cell.length_b   1.000
_cell.length_c   1.000
_cell.angle_alpha   90.00
_cell.angle_beta   90.00
_cell.angle_gamma   90.00
#
_symmetry.space_group_name_H-M   'P 1'
#
loop_
_entity.id
_entity.type
_entity.pdbx_description
1 polymer ?
#
loop_
_entity_poly.entity_id
_entity_poly.type
_entity_poly.pdbx_seq_one_letter_code
_entity_poly.pdbx_strand_id
1 'polypeptide(L)'
;MAGGTFDKLVGKVRPGTYINFESTRHDTVGGSSRGIVVIPLTKHNYGPVGEFITLSAGSPDAAIDKLGYSVYDSDENREMLLIREAFKKAQTVIVYRVNGGTAAKATSTPITATAKYPGTRGNKLSFTVATNPVSGFDVQVNLDGSKVAEYEGLTTVEELIAQDCPYITFSGTGALSAVAGTNLSSGTDETVENEDVTAFLDAIEGVKFNTLCFPLTDSSLQTAAKTKIKYMRENIGKGVQVVMPDTESDDYEGVINVTNSVGIDGDQLTDAEACAWVAAATAGASNTQSNTYVEYEGATEVVGAKSHEEAVAAINNGEFFFSVSEAGAVVVEYDINSLVTFADGKDKTYRKNRVIRVFDTFAETLQLNFPPNKYDNNAVGWDIMEGIGRTILKQFEDAGAITNVDYDNDFLVDRGTSQGDETYFNVGLQPVDSAEKLYFTIATR
;
A
#
# COMPACT_ATOMS: atom_id res chain seq x y z
N MET A 1 39.48 33.01 14.79
CA MET A 1 38.06 33.37 14.77
C MET A 1 37.29 32.45 15.74
N ALA A 2 36.35 32.99 16.51
CA ALA A 2 35.45 32.14 17.31
C ALA A 2 34.31 31.66 16.44
N GLY A 3 33.92 30.41 16.60
CA GLY A 3 32.83 29.77 15.88
C GLY A 3 32.22 28.61 16.67
N GLY A 4 31.31 27.86 16.12
CA GLY A 4 30.63 26.74 16.72
C GLY A 4 29.11 26.93 16.78
N THR A 5 28.40 26.10 17.52
CA THR A 5 26.97 26.20 17.75
C THR A 5 26.62 27.20 18.84
N PHE A 6 25.36 27.67 18.88
CA PHE A 6 24.87 28.57 19.92
C PHE A 6 23.52 28.10 20.47
N ASP A 7 23.27 28.47 21.74
CA ASP A 7 21.96 28.35 22.36
C ASP A 7 21.28 29.71 22.30
N LYS A 8 20.03 29.75 21.88
CA LYS A 8 19.24 31.01 21.79
C LYS A 8 18.99 31.69 23.13
N LEU A 9 19.05 30.91 24.22
CA LEU A 9 18.83 31.39 25.58
C LEU A 9 20.12 31.89 26.27
N VAL A 10 21.28 31.46 25.77
CA VAL A 10 22.58 31.82 26.35
C VAL A 10 23.45 32.44 25.26
N GLY A 11 23.53 33.78 25.28
CA GLY A 11 24.36 34.53 24.33
C GLY A 11 25.83 34.19 24.43
N LYS A 12 26.55 34.20 23.30
CA LYS A 12 28.00 34.03 23.26
C LYS A 12 28.70 35.36 23.64
N VAL A 13 29.69 35.26 24.51
CA VAL A 13 30.45 36.45 25.02
C VAL A 13 31.49 36.93 23.99
N ARG A 14 31.98 36.01 23.15
CA ARG A 14 33.08 36.29 22.23
C ARG A 14 32.55 36.68 20.84
N PRO A 15 32.97 37.77 20.21
CA PRO A 15 32.60 38.04 18.84
C PRO A 15 33.03 36.93 17.88
N GLY A 16 32.12 36.48 17.00
CA GLY A 16 32.37 35.38 16.04
C GLY A 16 31.12 35.01 15.25
N THR A 17 31.29 34.10 14.29
CA THR A 17 30.17 33.55 13.51
C THR A 17 29.76 32.22 14.12
N TYR A 18 28.53 32.14 14.58
CA TYR A 18 27.96 30.94 15.20
C TYR A 18 26.82 30.42 14.34
N ILE A 19 26.85 29.12 13.98
CA ILE A 19 25.93 28.52 13.03
C ILE A 19 25.31 27.26 13.68
N ASN A 20 23.99 27.27 13.80
CA ASN A 20 23.23 26.06 14.13
C ASN A 20 22.60 25.53 12.82
N PHE A 21 22.83 24.27 12.52
CA PHE A 21 22.02 23.56 11.53
C PHE A 21 20.82 22.97 12.28
N GLU A 22 19.68 23.63 12.13
CA GLU A 22 18.40 23.08 12.57
C GLU A 22 17.74 22.44 11.35
N SER A 23 17.41 21.16 11.44
CA SER A 23 16.44 20.57 10.52
C SER A 23 15.09 21.16 10.90
N THR A 24 14.73 22.29 10.33
CA THR A 24 13.33 22.69 10.32
C THR A 24 12.61 21.65 9.50
N ARG A 25 11.89 20.72 10.16
CA ARG A 25 10.69 20.21 9.55
C ARG A 25 9.85 21.46 9.30
N HIS A 26 9.88 21.95 8.06
CA HIS A 26 8.75 22.73 7.61
C HIS A 26 7.58 21.75 7.78
N ASP A 27 6.59 22.12 8.58
CA ASP A 27 5.23 21.67 8.37
C ASP A 27 4.90 22.13 6.95
N THR A 28 5.35 21.32 5.99
CA THR A 28 4.85 21.37 4.63
C THR A 28 3.36 21.23 4.81
N VAL A 29 2.60 22.15 4.27
CA VAL A 29 1.15 22.00 4.05
C VAL A 29 0.95 20.54 3.75
N GLY A 30 0.18 19.84 4.63
CA GLY A 30 0.26 18.41 4.74
C GLY A 30 0.04 17.74 3.40
N GLY A 31 1.12 17.43 2.73
CA GLY A 31 1.12 16.48 1.64
C GLY A 31 0.87 15.12 2.28
N SER A 32 -0.10 14.37 1.80
CA SER A 32 -0.33 13.02 2.29
C SER A 32 0.94 12.20 2.10
N SER A 33 1.29 11.40 3.09
CA SER A 33 2.32 10.39 2.91
C SER A 33 1.80 9.37 1.91
N ARG A 34 2.37 9.34 0.71
CA ARG A 34 2.09 8.33 -0.31
C ARG A 34 2.91 7.06 -0.03
N GLY A 35 2.60 5.99 -0.77
CA GLY A 35 3.30 4.72 -0.66
C GLY A 35 2.54 3.68 0.15
N ILE A 36 1.22 3.78 0.25
CA ILE A 36 0.36 2.84 0.97
C ILE A 36 -0.41 1.98 -0.05
N VAL A 37 -0.22 0.67 0.01
CA VAL A 37 -0.90 -0.32 -0.82
C VAL A 37 -1.78 -1.22 0.03
N VAL A 38 -2.99 -1.52 -0.43
CA VAL A 38 -3.87 -2.54 0.17
C VAL A 38 -3.86 -3.79 -0.71
N ILE A 39 -3.77 -4.98 -0.11
CA ILE A 39 -3.73 -6.26 -0.80
C ILE A 39 -4.69 -7.25 -0.10
N PRO A 40 -5.73 -7.77 -0.77
CA PRO A 40 -6.51 -8.89 -0.25
C PRO A 40 -5.70 -10.20 -0.39
N LEU A 41 -5.65 -10.97 0.67
CA LEU A 41 -5.08 -12.31 0.69
C LEU A 41 -6.23 -13.33 0.62
N THR A 42 -6.36 -14.02 -0.51
CA THR A 42 -7.50 -14.90 -0.80
C THR A 42 -7.20 -16.39 -0.61
N LYS A 43 -5.92 -16.74 -0.52
CA LYS A 43 -5.43 -18.12 -0.34
C LYS A 43 -4.50 -18.24 0.86
N HIS A 44 -4.55 -17.26 1.76
CA HIS A 44 -3.70 -17.28 2.94
C HIS A 44 -4.20 -18.30 3.96
N ASN A 45 -3.29 -19.09 4.51
CA ASN A 45 -3.64 -20.27 5.31
C ASN A 45 -3.38 -20.08 6.82
N TYR A 46 -3.27 -18.82 7.29
CA TYR A 46 -3.12 -18.46 8.70
C TYR A 46 -3.45 -16.97 8.91
N GLY A 47 -3.74 -16.59 10.15
CA GLY A 47 -3.93 -15.17 10.52
C GLY A 47 -5.38 -14.79 10.77
N PRO A 48 -5.60 -13.58 11.31
CA PRO A 48 -6.94 -13.07 11.56
C PRO A 48 -7.71 -12.92 10.23
N VAL A 49 -8.98 -13.26 10.26
CA VAL A 49 -9.89 -13.16 9.13
C VAL A 49 -10.70 -11.89 9.27
N GLY A 50 -10.85 -11.13 8.19
CA GLY A 50 -11.66 -9.91 8.23
C GLY A 50 -11.02 -8.73 8.94
N GLU A 51 -9.71 -8.73 9.14
CA GLU A 51 -8.96 -7.66 9.80
C GLU A 51 -7.84 -7.14 8.92
N PHE A 52 -7.58 -5.84 9.02
CA PHE A 52 -6.43 -5.22 8.35
C PHE A 52 -5.16 -5.38 9.18
N ILE A 53 -4.11 -5.89 8.56
CA ILE A 53 -2.77 -5.96 9.14
C ILE A 53 -1.89 -4.97 8.40
N THR A 54 -1.34 -4.00 9.11
CA THR A 54 -0.43 -2.99 8.55
C THR A 54 1.01 -3.45 8.71
N LEU A 55 1.75 -3.49 7.61
CA LEU A 55 3.16 -3.84 7.52
C LEU A 55 3.95 -2.62 7.03
N SER A 56 5.16 -2.45 7.54
CA SER A 56 6.06 -1.36 7.14
C SER A 56 7.32 -1.92 6.48
N ALA A 57 7.80 -1.25 5.43
CA ALA A 57 9.06 -1.62 4.76
C ALA A 57 10.27 -1.63 5.69
N GLY A 58 10.26 -0.82 6.76
CA GLY A 58 11.31 -0.81 7.79
C GLY A 58 11.27 -2.01 8.75
N SER A 59 10.17 -2.76 8.80
CA SER A 59 9.97 -3.94 9.66
C SER A 59 8.95 -4.86 9.00
N PRO A 60 9.27 -5.50 7.87
CA PRO A 60 8.31 -6.27 7.08
C PRO A 60 7.75 -7.49 7.84
N ASP A 61 8.56 -8.09 8.71
CA ASP A 61 8.18 -9.25 9.51
C ASP A 61 7.60 -8.90 10.90
N ALA A 62 7.24 -7.62 11.15
CA ALA A 62 6.69 -7.20 12.45
C ALA A 62 5.37 -7.90 12.83
N ALA A 63 4.67 -8.49 11.86
CA ALA A 63 3.43 -9.24 12.08
C ALA A 63 3.56 -10.73 11.68
N ILE A 64 4.76 -11.30 11.78
CA ILE A 64 5.02 -12.71 11.45
C ILE A 64 4.15 -13.67 12.30
N ASP A 65 3.87 -13.30 13.54
CA ASP A 65 2.98 -14.02 14.44
C ASP A 65 1.52 -14.06 13.96
N LYS A 66 1.10 -13.03 13.21
CA LYS A 66 -0.23 -12.93 12.61
C LYS A 66 -0.30 -13.58 11.23
N LEU A 67 0.76 -13.49 10.44
CA LEU A 67 0.80 -14.03 9.08
C LEU A 67 1.25 -15.50 9.05
N GLY A 68 1.98 -15.95 10.05
CA GLY A 68 2.51 -17.33 10.13
C GLY A 68 3.73 -17.58 9.23
N TYR A 69 4.18 -16.58 8.49
CA TYR A 69 5.33 -16.62 7.57
C TYR A 69 6.10 -15.30 7.62
N SER A 70 7.41 -15.37 7.35
CA SER A 70 8.15 -14.19 6.91
C SER A 70 7.66 -13.76 5.53
N VAL A 71 7.70 -12.47 5.23
CA VAL A 71 7.37 -11.98 3.88
C VAL A 71 8.34 -12.49 2.81
N TYR A 72 9.46 -13.09 3.22
CA TYR A 72 10.46 -13.71 2.34
C TYR A 72 10.21 -15.20 2.09
N ASP A 73 9.26 -15.82 2.76
CA ASP A 73 8.93 -17.26 2.65
C ASP A 73 7.91 -17.52 1.53
N SER A 74 8.12 -16.91 0.35
CA SER A 74 7.19 -17.01 -0.79
C SER A 74 7.09 -18.42 -1.39
N ASP A 75 8.10 -19.26 -1.18
CA ASP A 75 8.08 -20.65 -1.62
C ASP A 75 7.09 -21.50 -0.83
N GLU A 76 6.88 -21.17 0.44
CA GLU A 76 5.92 -21.86 1.31
C GLU A 76 4.50 -21.29 1.19
N ASN A 77 4.38 -20.00 0.94
CA ASN A 77 3.10 -19.32 0.73
C ASN A 77 3.24 -18.24 -0.35
N ARG A 78 2.67 -18.53 -1.51
CA ARG A 78 2.76 -17.65 -2.70
C ARG A 78 2.20 -16.23 -2.47
N GLU A 79 1.29 -16.04 -1.53
CA GLU A 79 0.77 -14.71 -1.22
C GLU A 79 1.79 -13.81 -0.49
N MET A 80 2.82 -14.40 0.14
CA MET A 80 3.94 -13.63 0.68
C MET A 80 4.72 -12.93 -0.43
N LEU A 81 4.73 -13.50 -1.64
CA LEU A 81 5.31 -12.87 -2.81
C LEU A 81 4.67 -11.51 -3.13
N LEU A 82 3.34 -11.39 -3.02
CA LEU A 82 2.65 -10.12 -3.25
C LEU A 82 3.15 -9.03 -2.29
N ILE A 83 3.35 -9.38 -1.03
CA ILE A 83 3.85 -8.45 -0.01
C ILE A 83 5.31 -8.09 -0.29
N ARG A 84 6.14 -9.09 -0.63
CA ARG A 84 7.56 -8.90 -0.97
C ARG A 84 7.73 -7.97 -2.18
N GLU A 85 6.99 -8.22 -3.25
CA GLU A 85 7.05 -7.42 -4.47
C GLU A 85 6.53 -5.99 -4.23
N ALA A 86 5.49 -5.84 -3.40
CA ALA A 86 5.01 -4.52 -3.02
C ALA A 86 6.06 -3.72 -2.23
N PHE A 87 6.81 -4.35 -1.32
CA PHE A 87 7.84 -3.66 -0.54
C PHE A 87 9.04 -3.16 -1.34
N LYS A 88 9.21 -3.56 -2.60
CA LYS A 88 10.22 -2.97 -3.48
C LYS A 88 9.96 -1.48 -3.74
N LYS A 89 8.71 -1.01 -3.64
CA LYS A 89 8.30 0.36 -3.94
C LYS A 89 7.42 1.01 -2.88
N ALA A 90 6.62 0.23 -2.14
CA ALA A 90 5.72 0.74 -1.11
C ALA A 90 6.43 0.96 0.23
N GLN A 91 6.00 1.97 0.95
CA GLN A 91 6.41 2.24 2.33
C GLN A 91 5.59 1.42 3.34
N THR A 92 4.33 1.23 3.02
CA THR A 92 3.35 0.54 3.86
C THR A 92 2.51 -0.39 2.99
N VAL A 93 2.38 -1.63 3.42
CA VAL A 93 1.48 -2.62 2.84
C VAL A 93 0.45 -2.99 3.88
N ILE A 94 -0.82 -2.86 3.52
CA ILE A 94 -1.95 -3.25 4.37
C ILE A 94 -2.57 -4.50 3.76
N VAL A 95 -2.52 -5.60 4.47
CA VAL A 95 -3.10 -6.85 4.01
C VAL A 95 -4.40 -7.16 4.74
N TYR A 96 -5.29 -7.87 4.05
CA TYR A 96 -6.57 -8.31 4.59
C TYR A 96 -6.82 -9.76 4.16
N ARG A 97 -6.90 -10.67 5.13
CA ARG A 97 -7.23 -12.06 4.84
C ARG A 97 -8.72 -12.21 4.59
N VAL A 98 -9.06 -12.66 3.39
CA VAL A 98 -10.43 -12.79 2.91
C VAL A 98 -11.00 -14.17 3.27
N ASN A 99 -10.21 -15.24 3.06
CA ASN A 99 -10.66 -16.62 3.29
C ASN A 99 -10.70 -16.99 4.76
N GLY A 100 -11.77 -17.68 5.16
CA GLY A 100 -11.95 -18.25 6.49
C GLY A 100 -11.20 -19.55 6.72
N GLY A 101 -11.65 -20.30 7.72
CA GLY A 101 -11.13 -21.62 8.06
C GLY A 101 -11.39 -22.00 9.52
N THR A 102 -10.86 -23.15 9.93
CA THR A 102 -10.88 -23.62 11.32
C THR A 102 -9.49 -23.61 11.93
N ALA A 103 -9.42 -23.30 13.22
CA ALA A 103 -8.15 -23.32 13.95
C ALA A 103 -7.74 -24.76 14.30
N ALA A 104 -6.46 -25.07 14.13
CA ALA A 104 -5.88 -26.34 14.55
C ALA A 104 -5.93 -26.49 16.07
N LYS A 105 -6.12 -27.75 16.57
CA LYS A 105 -6.22 -28.05 17.99
C LYS A 105 -5.44 -29.31 18.37
N ALA A 106 -5.03 -29.36 19.64
CA ALA A 106 -4.51 -30.56 20.27
C ALA A 106 -4.90 -30.56 21.73
N THR A 107 -5.14 -31.76 22.28
CA THR A 107 -5.39 -31.95 23.71
C THR A 107 -4.38 -32.93 24.29
N SER A 108 -3.68 -32.50 25.33
CA SER A 108 -2.80 -33.32 26.16
C SER A 108 -3.07 -32.94 27.60
N THR A 109 -3.93 -33.72 28.25
CA THR A 109 -4.44 -33.41 29.59
C THR A 109 -3.29 -33.08 30.56
N PRO A 110 -3.36 -31.93 31.29
CA PRO A 110 -4.53 -31.06 31.48
C PRO A 110 -4.67 -29.89 30.47
N ILE A 111 -3.84 -29.82 29.43
CA ILE A 111 -3.75 -28.73 28.47
C ILE A 111 -4.60 -29.07 27.22
N THR A 112 -5.37 -28.08 26.77
CA THR A 112 -5.88 -28.00 25.38
C THR A 112 -5.24 -26.77 24.71
N ALA A 113 -4.56 -27.00 23.57
CA ALA A 113 -3.93 -26.00 22.75
C ALA A 113 -4.76 -25.77 21.47
N THR A 114 -5.08 -24.54 21.17
CA THR A 114 -5.77 -24.14 19.93
C THR A 114 -4.91 -23.09 19.22
N ALA A 115 -4.68 -23.23 17.92
CA ALA A 115 -3.98 -22.21 17.15
C ALA A 115 -4.69 -20.85 17.33
N LYS A 116 -3.91 -19.77 17.47
CA LYS A 116 -4.44 -18.41 17.69
C LYS A 116 -5.35 -17.98 16.53
N TYR A 117 -5.00 -18.41 15.32
CA TYR A 117 -5.73 -18.10 14.09
C TYR A 117 -6.12 -19.35 13.32
N PRO A 118 -7.22 -19.29 12.53
CA PRO A 118 -7.65 -20.39 11.67
C PRO A 118 -6.69 -20.60 10.49
N GLY A 119 -6.70 -21.83 9.95
CA GLY A 119 -5.96 -22.18 8.74
C GLY A 119 -5.07 -23.41 8.89
N THR A 120 -4.68 -23.97 7.75
CA THR A 120 -3.86 -25.19 7.67
C THR A 120 -2.45 -25.00 8.22
N ARG A 121 -1.91 -23.78 8.22
CA ARG A 121 -0.62 -23.44 8.84
C ARG A 121 -0.60 -23.77 10.33
N GLY A 122 -1.73 -23.63 11.02
CA GLY A 122 -1.89 -24.01 12.42
C GLY A 122 -1.56 -25.47 12.71
N ASN A 123 -1.66 -26.37 11.72
CA ASN A 123 -1.29 -27.79 11.85
C ASN A 123 0.23 -28.02 11.98
N LYS A 124 1.03 -26.97 11.72
CA LYS A 124 2.49 -26.97 11.87
C LYS A 124 2.94 -26.49 13.25
N LEU A 125 2.00 -26.02 14.07
CA LEU A 125 2.25 -25.68 15.45
C LEU A 125 2.37 -26.94 16.30
N SER A 126 3.29 -26.91 17.25
CA SER A 126 3.42 -27.96 18.28
C SER A 126 3.86 -27.33 19.60
N PHE A 127 3.62 -28.03 20.68
CA PHE A 127 4.12 -27.63 21.99
C PHE A 127 4.72 -28.80 22.75
N THR A 128 5.65 -28.50 23.65
CA THR A 128 6.23 -29.45 24.61
C THR A 128 6.16 -28.86 26.00
N VAL A 129 6.08 -29.72 27.01
CA VAL A 129 6.18 -29.37 28.43
C VAL A 129 7.29 -30.21 29.03
N ALA A 130 8.41 -29.61 29.39
CA ALA A 130 9.57 -30.29 29.98
C ALA A 130 9.74 -29.88 31.44
N THR A 131 10.26 -30.76 32.27
CA THR A 131 10.59 -30.42 33.67
C THR A 131 11.71 -29.37 33.69
N ASN A 132 11.48 -28.24 34.36
CA ASN A 132 12.51 -27.23 34.56
C ASN A 132 13.49 -27.71 35.65
N PRO A 133 14.82 -27.60 35.48
CA PRO A 133 15.79 -28.08 36.43
C PRO A 133 15.81 -27.33 37.77
N VAL A 134 15.19 -26.13 37.82
CA VAL A 134 15.13 -25.33 39.06
C VAL A 134 13.78 -25.52 39.75
N SER A 135 12.67 -25.29 39.02
CA SER A 135 11.31 -25.52 39.55
C SER A 135 10.29 -25.50 38.45
N GLY A 136 9.22 -26.31 38.57
CA GLY A 136 8.08 -26.32 37.65
C GLY A 136 8.42 -26.94 36.29
N PHE A 137 7.86 -26.35 35.23
CA PHE A 137 7.93 -26.86 33.88
C PHE A 137 8.22 -25.69 32.91
N ASP A 138 8.94 -26.00 31.83
CA ASP A 138 9.13 -25.12 30.69
C ASP A 138 8.20 -25.55 29.56
N VAL A 139 7.44 -24.59 29.03
CA VAL A 139 6.55 -24.80 27.89
C VAL A 139 7.16 -24.14 26.67
N GLN A 140 7.49 -24.96 25.68
CA GLN A 140 8.01 -24.48 24.40
C GLN A 140 6.97 -24.64 23.32
N VAL A 141 6.78 -23.59 22.51
CA VAL A 141 5.94 -23.57 21.31
C VAL A 141 6.83 -23.54 20.08
N ASN A 142 6.55 -24.41 19.12
CA ASN A 142 7.27 -24.47 17.87
C ASN A 142 6.32 -24.31 16.67
N LEU A 143 6.83 -23.69 15.61
CA LEU A 143 6.22 -23.64 14.29
C LEU A 143 7.21 -24.25 13.30
N ASP A 144 6.80 -25.23 12.50
CA ASP A 144 7.68 -26.04 11.62
C ASP A 144 8.93 -26.59 12.33
N GLY A 145 8.79 -26.98 13.60
CA GLY A 145 9.91 -27.48 14.41
C GLY A 145 10.85 -26.41 14.95
N SER A 146 10.71 -25.16 14.56
CA SER A 146 11.49 -24.03 15.09
C SER A 146 10.80 -23.39 16.28
N LYS A 147 11.55 -23.12 17.36
CA LYS A 147 11.02 -22.48 18.57
C LYS A 147 10.56 -21.06 18.26
N VAL A 148 9.28 -20.75 18.55
CA VAL A 148 8.68 -19.41 18.37
C VAL A 148 8.26 -18.77 19.69
N ALA A 149 8.09 -19.53 20.77
CA ALA A 149 7.87 -19.01 22.12
C ALA A 149 8.34 -20.02 23.17
N GLU A 150 8.68 -19.54 24.36
CA GLU A 150 9.09 -20.34 25.50
C GLU A 150 8.69 -19.63 26.80
N TYR A 151 8.18 -20.40 27.75
CA TYR A 151 7.74 -19.94 29.07
C TYR A 151 8.31 -20.88 30.13
N GLU A 152 9.08 -20.34 31.05
CA GLU A 152 9.87 -21.12 32.01
C GLU A 152 9.26 -21.14 33.40
N GLY A 153 9.48 -22.25 34.13
CA GLY A 153 9.20 -22.36 35.55
C GLY A 153 7.71 -22.37 35.94
N LEU A 154 6.82 -22.66 35.01
CA LEU A 154 5.37 -22.71 35.25
C LEU A 154 4.97 -23.95 36.04
N THR A 155 3.94 -23.85 36.90
CA THR A 155 3.45 -24.94 37.72
C THR A 155 2.04 -25.34 37.36
N THR A 156 1.23 -24.43 36.84
CA THR A 156 -0.18 -24.67 36.53
C THR A 156 -0.53 -24.20 35.10
N VAL A 157 -1.66 -24.74 34.60
CA VAL A 157 -2.20 -24.32 33.28
C VAL A 157 -2.66 -22.87 33.32
N GLU A 158 -3.17 -22.40 34.44
CA GLU A 158 -3.61 -21.02 34.64
C GLU A 158 -2.43 -20.02 34.49
N GLU A 159 -1.23 -20.38 34.98
CA GLU A 159 -0.02 -19.59 34.77
C GLU A 159 0.39 -19.57 33.30
N LEU A 160 0.23 -20.70 32.58
CA LEU A 160 0.49 -20.76 31.14
C LEU A 160 -0.48 -19.88 30.34
N ILE A 161 -1.77 -19.93 30.66
CA ILE A 161 -2.79 -19.10 30.02
C ILE A 161 -2.48 -17.60 30.18
N ALA A 162 -1.96 -17.22 31.35
CA ALA A 162 -1.60 -15.83 31.65
C ALA A 162 -0.41 -15.28 30.81
N GLN A 163 0.35 -16.17 30.13
CA GLN A 163 1.47 -15.75 29.27
C GLN A 163 1.03 -15.12 27.93
N ASP A 164 -0.24 -15.29 27.52
CA ASP A 164 -0.81 -14.80 26.24
C ASP A 164 0.09 -15.12 25.03
N CYS A 165 0.27 -16.40 24.75
CA CYS A 165 1.09 -16.84 23.62
C CYS A 165 0.55 -16.31 22.28
N PRO A 166 1.39 -15.72 21.41
CA PRO A 166 0.94 -15.14 20.13
C PRO A 166 0.51 -16.19 19.11
N TYR A 167 0.90 -17.47 19.27
CA TYR A 167 0.61 -18.54 18.30
C TYR A 167 -0.46 -19.52 18.77
N ILE A 168 -0.58 -19.75 20.08
CA ILE A 168 -1.47 -20.77 20.65
C ILE A 168 -2.28 -20.16 21.79
N THR A 169 -3.58 -20.35 21.75
CA THR A 169 -4.46 -20.14 22.89
C THR A 169 -4.52 -21.42 23.71
N PHE A 170 -3.99 -21.40 24.92
CA PHE A 170 -4.04 -22.51 25.85
C PHE A 170 -5.33 -22.44 26.69
N SER A 171 -5.87 -23.61 27.04
CA SER A 171 -6.99 -23.76 27.95
C SER A 171 -6.86 -25.04 28.74
N GLY A 172 -7.57 -25.13 29.88
CA GLY A 172 -7.49 -26.23 30.81
C GLY A 172 -7.37 -25.72 32.24
N THR A 173 -7.19 -26.64 33.20
CA THR A 173 -7.02 -26.29 34.64
C THR A 173 -6.17 -27.33 35.34
N GLY A 174 -5.44 -26.87 36.38
CA GLY A 174 -4.69 -27.71 37.28
C GLY A 174 -3.19 -27.70 37.04
N ALA A 175 -2.50 -28.63 37.70
CA ALA A 175 -1.05 -28.71 37.65
C ALA A 175 -0.55 -29.16 36.27
N LEU A 176 0.53 -28.54 35.81
CA LEU A 176 1.24 -28.96 34.61
C LEU A 176 1.89 -30.34 34.82
N SER A 177 2.04 -31.08 33.78
CA SER A 177 2.78 -32.33 33.72
C SER A 177 3.60 -32.39 32.44
N ALA A 178 4.69 -33.15 32.43
CA ALA A 178 5.53 -33.32 31.26
C ALA A 178 4.72 -33.83 30.06
N VAL A 179 4.86 -33.17 28.91
CA VAL A 179 4.22 -33.49 27.64
C VAL A 179 5.29 -33.59 26.59
N ALA A 180 5.37 -34.75 25.93
CA ALA A 180 6.23 -34.87 24.72
C ALA A 180 5.63 -34.01 23.58
N GLY A 181 6.44 -33.78 22.53
CA GLY A 181 6.00 -32.96 21.39
C GLY A 181 4.59 -33.37 20.90
N THR A 182 3.66 -32.42 21.01
CA THR A 182 2.27 -32.55 20.58
C THR A 182 1.97 -31.60 19.47
N ASN A 183 1.68 -32.14 18.28
CA ASN A 183 1.30 -31.34 17.12
C ASN A 183 -0.18 -30.96 17.16
N LEU A 184 -0.51 -29.74 16.82
CA LEU A 184 -1.89 -29.35 16.55
C LEU A 184 -2.34 -29.94 15.21
N SER A 185 -3.63 -30.13 15.04
CA SER A 185 -4.21 -30.75 13.85
C SER A 185 -5.62 -30.24 13.57
N SER A 186 -6.17 -30.63 12.42
CA SER A 186 -7.55 -30.30 12.00
C SER A 186 -7.80 -28.80 11.72
N GLY A 187 -6.75 -28.04 11.54
CA GLY A 187 -6.87 -26.71 10.94
C GLY A 187 -7.20 -26.83 9.44
N THR A 188 -8.13 -26.03 8.96
CA THR A 188 -8.58 -26.03 7.56
C THR A 188 -8.63 -24.62 7.01
N ASP A 189 -8.49 -24.48 5.69
CA ASP A 189 -8.76 -23.26 4.96
C ASP A 189 -10.12 -23.40 4.26
N GLU A 190 -10.86 -22.31 4.19
CA GLU A 190 -12.09 -22.21 3.42
C GLU A 190 -11.81 -21.60 2.05
N THR A 191 -12.62 -21.96 1.06
CA THR A 191 -12.62 -21.32 -0.25
C THR A 191 -13.27 -19.94 -0.13
N VAL A 192 -12.69 -18.96 -0.79
CA VAL A 192 -13.26 -17.60 -0.86
C VAL A 192 -14.49 -17.60 -1.75
N GLU A 193 -15.59 -17.07 -1.24
CA GLU A 193 -16.81 -16.80 -1.98
C GLU A 193 -16.86 -15.32 -2.41
N ASN A 194 -17.71 -14.97 -3.37
CA ASN A 194 -17.83 -13.61 -3.88
C ASN A 194 -18.27 -12.61 -2.79
N GLU A 195 -19.06 -13.08 -1.83
CA GLU A 195 -19.52 -12.31 -0.68
C GLU A 195 -18.37 -11.87 0.23
N ASP A 196 -17.35 -12.73 0.40
CA ASP A 196 -16.17 -12.42 1.22
C ASP A 196 -15.35 -11.30 0.58
N VAL A 197 -15.18 -11.34 -0.76
CA VAL A 197 -14.49 -10.29 -1.52
C VAL A 197 -15.29 -8.98 -1.48
N THR A 198 -16.62 -9.07 -1.56
CA THR A 198 -17.48 -7.88 -1.45
C THR A 198 -17.37 -7.24 -0.06
N ALA A 199 -17.36 -8.06 1.00
CA ALA A 199 -17.14 -7.57 2.37
C ALA A 199 -15.77 -6.87 2.53
N PHE A 200 -14.71 -7.41 1.91
CA PHE A 200 -13.42 -6.74 1.84
C PHE A 200 -13.52 -5.38 1.13
N LEU A 201 -14.15 -5.33 -0.05
CA LEU A 201 -14.33 -4.09 -0.80
C LEU A 201 -15.14 -3.04 -0.02
N ASP A 202 -16.07 -3.46 0.84
CA ASP A 202 -16.77 -2.54 1.73
C ASP A 202 -15.89 -2.06 2.89
N ALA A 203 -15.08 -2.95 3.44
CA ALA A 203 -14.20 -2.63 4.55
C ALA A 203 -13.09 -1.61 4.18
N ILE A 204 -12.55 -1.64 2.94
CA ILE A 204 -11.50 -0.70 2.50
C ILE A 204 -11.97 0.76 2.46
N GLU A 205 -13.27 1.02 2.46
CA GLU A 205 -13.80 2.37 2.46
C GLU A 205 -13.33 3.19 3.68
N GLY A 206 -13.15 2.52 4.83
CA GLY A 206 -12.65 3.14 6.06
C GLY A 206 -11.12 3.30 6.11
N VAL A 207 -10.38 2.73 5.16
CA VAL A 207 -8.91 2.67 5.19
C VAL A 207 -8.31 3.81 4.37
N LYS A 208 -7.18 4.36 4.83
CA LYS A 208 -6.37 5.29 4.03
C LYS A 208 -5.34 4.51 3.24
N PHE A 209 -5.37 4.63 1.91
CA PHE A 209 -4.39 4.02 1.00
C PHE A 209 -4.31 4.82 -0.31
N ASN A 210 -3.31 4.52 -1.14
CA ASN A 210 -3.14 5.13 -2.45
C ASN A 210 -3.58 4.19 -3.57
N THR A 211 -3.21 2.91 -3.49
CA THR A 211 -3.55 1.91 -4.50
C THR A 211 -4.06 0.63 -3.85
N LEU A 212 -5.03 0.03 -4.50
CA LEU A 212 -5.49 -1.32 -4.25
C LEU A 212 -4.81 -2.25 -5.25
N CYS A 213 -3.98 -3.19 -4.78
CA CYS A 213 -3.58 -4.36 -5.57
C CYS A 213 -4.72 -5.36 -5.49
N PHE A 214 -5.33 -5.68 -6.62
CA PHE A 214 -6.46 -6.62 -6.68
C PHE A 214 -6.11 -7.77 -7.63
N PRO A 215 -5.35 -8.79 -7.17
CA PRO A 215 -4.77 -9.83 -8.01
C PRO A 215 -5.75 -10.95 -8.36
N LEU A 216 -7.02 -10.62 -8.55
CA LEU A 216 -8.08 -11.56 -8.89
C LEU A 216 -8.44 -11.44 -10.37
N THR A 217 -8.64 -12.59 -11.03
CA THR A 217 -8.92 -12.68 -12.48
C THR A 217 -10.40 -12.89 -12.80
N ASP A 218 -11.26 -13.06 -11.79
CA ASP A 218 -12.70 -13.15 -12.01
C ASP A 218 -13.27 -11.79 -12.45
N SER A 219 -13.88 -11.73 -13.63
CA SER A 219 -14.37 -10.50 -14.25
C SER A 219 -15.48 -9.82 -13.45
N SER A 220 -16.31 -10.59 -12.73
CA SER A 220 -17.36 -10.02 -11.88
C SER A 220 -16.78 -9.33 -10.65
N LEU A 221 -15.76 -9.91 -10.05
CA LEU A 221 -15.03 -9.32 -8.92
C LEU A 221 -14.19 -8.11 -9.35
N GLN A 222 -13.57 -8.15 -10.53
CA GLN A 222 -12.88 -7.00 -11.10
C GLN A 222 -13.85 -5.84 -11.35
N THR A 223 -15.04 -6.12 -11.88
CA THR A 223 -16.10 -5.12 -12.05
C THR A 223 -16.56 -4.53 -10.71
N ALA A 224 -16.68 -5.35 -9.67
CA ALA A 224 -17.02 -4.89 -8.32
C ALA A 224 -15.92 -3.98 -7.75
N ALA A 225 -14.64 -4.36 -7.91
CA ALA A 225 -13.50 -3.55 -7.47
C ALA A 225 -13.45 -2.20 -8.21
N LYS A 226 -13.61 -2.18 -9.54
CA LYS A 226 -13.72 -0.96 -10.35
C LYS A 226 -14.86 -0.05 -9.84
N THR A 227 -16.04 -0.64 -9.62
CA THR A 227 -17.21 0.10 -9.14
C THR A 227 -16.96 0.71 -7.78
N LYS A 228 -16.34 -0.02 -6.86
CA LYS A 228 -15.96 0.49 -5.53
C LYS A 228 -14.95 1.63 -5.63
N ILE A 229 -13.90 1.49 -6.42
CA ILE A 229 -12.91 2.56 -6.62
C ILE A 229 -13.55 3.79 -7.26
N LYS A 230 -14.42 3.60 -8.25
CA LYS A 230 -15.17 4.70 -8.84
C LYS A 230 -16.04 5.43 -7.81
N TYR A 231 -16.75 4.69 -6.98
CA TYR A 231 -17.53 5.25 -5.88
C TYR A 231 -16.66 6.02 -4.88
N MET A 232 -15.51 5.46 -4.49
CA MET A 232 -14.58 6.14 -3.56
C MET A 232 -14.02 7.44 -4.15
N ARG A 233 -13.71 7.47 -5.45
CA ARG A 233 -13.20 8.67 -6.12
C ARG A 233 -14.29 9.73 -6.32
N GLU A 234 -15.44 9.33 -6.89
CA GLU A 234 -16.45 10.27 -7.35
C GLU A 234 -17.45 10.70 -6.26
N ASN A 235 -17.75 9.81 -5.29
CA ASN A 235 -18.75 10.09 -4.25
C ASN A 235 -18.12 10.42 -2.90
N ILE A 236 -16.99 9.79 -2.53
CA ILE A 236 -16.32 10.04 -1.24
C ILE A 236 -15.19 11.07 -1.39
N GLY A 237 -14.62 11.23 -2.59
CA GLY A 237 -13.51 12.15 -2.86
C GLY A 237 -12.14 11.61 -2.43
N LYS A 238 -11.96 10.28 -2.40
CA LYS A 238 -10.66 9.63 -2.13
C LYS A 238 -9.91 9.38 -3.43
N GLY A 239 -8.73 9.97 -3.58
CA GLY A 239 -7.84 9.78 -4.73
C GLY A 239 -7.12 8.43 -4.69
N VAL A 240 -7.81 7.34 -5.03
CA VAL A 240 -7.30 5.97 -5.01
C VAL A 240 -7.40 5.32 -6.39
N GLN A 241 -6.47 4.40 -6.71
CA GLN A 241 -6.53 3.61 -7.94
C GLN A 241 -6.49 2.11 -7.60
N VAL A 242 -7.06 1.27 -8.49
CA VAL A 242 -6.92 -0.19 -8.43
C VAL A 242 -6.03 -0.68 -9.55
N VAL A 243 -5.19 -1.66 -9.24
CA VAL A 243 -4.34 -2.39 -10.17
C VAL A 243 -4.84 -3.82 -10.27
N MET A 244 -5.22 -4.23 -11.46
CA MET A 244 -5.84 -5.53 -11.74
C MET A 244 -5.17 -6.20 -12.94
N PRO A 245 -5.13 -7.54 -12.99
CA PRO A 245 -4.59 -8.25 -14.13
C PRO A 245 -5.64 -8.40 -15.23
N ASP A 246 -5.23 -8.25 -16.47
CA ASP A 246 -5.95 -8.66 -17.69
C ASP A 246 -7.44 -8.28 -17.71
N THR A 247 -7.75 -7.03 -17.36
CA THR A 247 -9.14 -6.56 -17.37
C THR A 247 -9.63 -6.28 -18.79
N GLU A 248 -10.87 -6.64 -19.07
CA GLU A 248 -11.51 -6.25 -20.31
C GLU A 248 -11.98 -4.79 -20.26
N SER A 249 -11.39 -3.92 -21.08
CA SER A 249 -11.92 -2.61 -21.47
C SER A 249 -12.56 -1.76 -20.34
N ASP A 250 -11.80 -1.50 -19.28
CA ASP A 250 -12.33 -0.75 -18.12
C ASP A 250 -12.57 0.74 -18.39
N ASP A 251 -11.83 1.34 -19.31
CA ASP A 251 -11.95 2.73 -19.76
C ASP A 251 -12.19 3.73 -18.60
N TYR A 252 -11.30 3.70 -17.61
CA TYR A 252 -11.41 4.54 -16.41
C TYR A 252 -10.05 4.87 -15.81
N GLU A 253 -9.81 6.14 -15.46
CA GLU A 253 -8.54 6.62 -14.91
C GLU A 253 -8.19 6.05 -13.52
N GLY A 254 -9.16 5.51 -12.81
CA GLY A 254 -8.97 4.83 -11.52
C GLY A 254 -8.52 3.38 -11.63
N VAL A 255 -8.37 2.83 -12.84
CA VAL A 255 -7.98 1.42 -13.09
C VAL A 255 -6.67 1.36 -13.86
N ILE A 256 -5.73 0.54 -13.40
CA ILE A 256 -4.50 0.17 -14.09
C ILE A 256 -4.60 -1.31 -14.46
N ASN A 257 -4.60 -1.60 -15.77
CA ASN A 257 -4.74 -2.94 -16.31
C ASN A 257 -3.37 -3.53 -16.67
N VAL A 258 -2.89 -4.51 -15.89
CA VAL A 258 -1.59 -5.18 -16.10
C VAL A 258 -1.78 -6.39 -17.00
N THR A 259 -1.10 -6.45 -18.16
CA THR A 259 -1.34 -7.47 -19.19
C THR A 259 -0.11 -8.30 -19.54
N ASN A 260 0.91 -8.29 -18.73
CA ASN A 260 2.03 -9.22 -18.75
C ASN A 260 2.80 -9.16 -17.42
N SER A 261 3.81 -10.00 -17.28
CA SER A 261 4.55 -10.14 -16.04
C SER A 261 6.06 -10.28 -16.28
N VAL A 262 6.79 -10.68 -15.26
CA VAL A 262 8.26 -10.77 -15.27
C VAL A 262 8.74 -12.07 -14.64
N GLY A 263 9.94 -12.52 -15.05
CA GLY A 263 10.68 -13.59 -14.38
C GLY A 263 11.65 -13.02 -13.34
N ILE A 264 11.65 -13.59 -12.13
CA ILE A 264 12.50 -13.19 -11.01
C ILE A 264 13.07 -14.44 -10.36
N ASP A 265 14.38 -14.45 -10.08
CA ASP A 265 15.05 -15.53 -9.34
C ASP A 265 14.83 -16.94 -9.91
N GLY A 266 14.57 -17.05 -11.22
CA GLY A 266 14.28 -18.32 -11.90
C GLY A 266 12.82 -18.77 -11.81
N ASP A 267 11.95 -17.97 -11.22
CA ASP A 267 10.49 -18.13 -11.18
C ASP A 267 9.81 -17.12 -12.12
N GLN A 268 8.65 -17.47 -12.65
CA GLN A 268 7.83 -16.59 -13.48
C GLN A 268 6.60 -16.16 -12.71
N LEU A 269 6.45 -14.84 -12.55
CA LEU A 269 5.26 -14.24 -11.96
C LEU A 269 4.07 -14.35 -12.92
N THR A 270 2.89 -14.51 -12.38
CA THR A 270 1.65 -14.26 -13.13
C THR A 270 1.37 -12.77 -13.22
N ASP A 271 0.52 -12.35 -14.15
CA ASP A 271 0.10 -10.96 -14.29
C ASP A 271 -0.58 -10.45 -13.01
N ALA A 272 -1.32 -11.33 -12.33
CA ALA A 272 -1.91 -11.07 -11.02
C ALA A 272 -0.86 -10.77 -9.93
N GLU A 273 0.25 -11.50 -9.92
CA GLU A 273 1.33 -11.28 -8.95
C GLU A 273 2.14 -10.02 -9.28
N ALA A 274 2.32 -9.72 -10.57
CA ALA A 274 2.97 -8.48 -11.02
C ALA A 274 2.19 -7.21 -10.62
N CYS A 275 0.87 -7.30 -10.44
CA CYS A 275 0.04 -6.20 -9.94
C CYS A 275 0.53 -5.65 -8.60
N ALA A 276 1.16 -6.46 -7.76
CA ALA A 276 1.65 -6.01 -6.45
C ALA A 276 2.77 -4.97 -6.57
N TRP A 277 3.75 -5.22 -7.47
CA TRP A 277 4.80 -4.26 -7.76
C TRP A 277 4.25 -3.01 -8.43
N VAL A 278 3.32 -3.15 -9.41
CA VAL A 278 2.72 -2.01 -10.13
C VAL A 278 1.93 -1.13 -9.18
N ALA A 279 1.13 -1.72 -8.28
CA ALA A 279 0.40 -0.98 -7.25
C ALA A 279 1.36 -0.20 -6.34
N ALA A 280 2.45 -0.85 -5.92
CA ALA A 280 3.46 -0.24 -5.08
C ALA A 280 4.23 0.89 -5.80
N ALA A 281 4.63 0.68 -7.06
CA ALA A 281 5.28 1.69 -7.87
C ALA A 281 4.37 2.92 -8.08
N THR A 282 3.08 2.69 -8.32
CA THR A 282 2.09 3.77 -8.47
C THR A 282 1.87 4.52 -7.16
N ALA A 283 1.75 3.81 -6.03
CA ALA A 283 1.59 4.41 -4.71
C ALA A 283 2.83 5.19 -4.27
N GLY A 284 4.02 4.62 -4.47
CA GLY A 284 5.29 5.16 -3.97
C GLY A 284 5.89 6.27 -4.82
N ALA A 285 5.49 6.39 -6.10
CA ALA A 285 6.00 7.44 -6.97
C ALA A 285 5.63 8.84 -6.47
N SER A 286 6.56 9.79 -6.58
CA SER A 286 6.31 11.21 -6.29
C SER A 286 5.41 11.85 -7.35
N ASN A 287 4.89 13.05 -7.07
CA ASN A 287 4.08 13.81 -8.02
C ASN A 287 4.86 14.27 -9.27
N THR A 288 6.17 14.19 -9.23
CA THR A 288 7.05 14.59 -10.35
C THR A 288 7.61 13.40 -11.12
N GLN A 289 7.31 12.17 -10.69
CA GLN A 289 7.86 10.95 -11.27
C GLN A 289 6.83 10.23 -12.14
N SER A 290 7.22 9.84 -13.35
CA SER A 290 6.54 8.81 -14.14
C SER A 290 7.22 7.46 -13.90
N ASN A 291 6.44 6.39 -13.93
CA ASN A 291 6.98 5.03 -13.90
C ASN A 291 7.36 4.53 -15.30
N THR A 292 7.13 5.28 -16.37
CA THR A 292 7.61 4.94 -17.72
C THR A 292 9.12 4.72 -17.69
N TYR A 293 9.58 3.57 -18.20
CA TYR A 293 10.98 3.12 -18.21
C TYR A 293 11.61 2.91 -16.81
N VAL A 294 10.81 2.89 -15.75
CA VAL A 294 11.29 2.46 -14.43
C VAL A 294 11.55 0.95 -14.48
N GLU A 295 12.71 0.55 -14.01
CA GLU A 295 13.13 -0.84 -13.94
C GLU A 295 12.38 -1.61 -12.86
N TYR A 296 11.98 -2.85 -13.20
CA TYR A 296 11.47 -3.81 -12.22
C TYR A 296 12.67 -4.50 -11.54
N GLU A 297 12.92 -4.17 -10.29
CA GLU A 297 14.10 -4.64 -9.56
C GLU A 297 14.13 -6.15 -9.43
N GLY A 298 15.24 -6.75 -9.87
CA GLY A 298 15.47 -8.19 -9.83
C GLY A 298 14.82 -8.97 -10.97
N ALA A 299 14.06 -8.33 -11.86
CA ALA A 299 13.51 -9.00 -13.03
C ALA A 299 14.62 -9.32 -14.06
N THR A 300 14.57 -10.51 -14.62
CA THR A 300 15.54 -11.01 -15.60
C THR A 300 14.96 -11.19 -17.00
N GLU A 301 13.66 -11.32 -17.11
CA GLU A 301 12.93 -11.49 -18.38
C GLU A 301 11.52 -10.92 -18.29
N VAL A 302 10.92 -10.69 -19.44
CA VAL A 302 9.48 -10.35 -19.56
C VAL A 302 8.73 -11.62 -19.95
N VAL A 303 7.75 -11.99 -19.14
CA VAL A 303 6.82 -13.08 -19.41
C VAL A 303 5.63 -12.51 -20.21
N GLY A 304 5.32 -13.05 -21.36
CA GLY A 304 4.32 -12.47 -22.26
C GLY A 304 4.80 -11.21 -22.98
N ALA A 305 6.07 -11.21 -23.43
CA ALA A 305 6.63 -10.10 -24.19
C ALA A 305 5.82 -9.82 -25.46
N LYS A 306 5.51 -8.54 -25.70
CA LYS A 306 4.70 -8.09 -26.84
C LYS A 306 5.61 -7.68 -28.00
N SER A 307 5.22 -8.04 -29.24
CA SER A 307 5.82 -7.49 -30.47
C SER A 307 5.53 -5.99 -30.58
N HIS A 308 6.19 -5.29 -31.50
CA HIS A 308 5.95 -3.86 -31.72
C HIS A 308 4.47 -3.54 -32.01
N GLU A 309 3.83 -4.34 -32.87
CA GLU A 309 2.43 -4.11 -33.23
C GLU A 309 1.47 -4.39 -32.06
N GLU A 310 1.72 -5.45 -31.30
CA GLU A 310 0.98 -5.77 -30.07
C GLU A 310 1.18 -4.68 -28.99
N ALA A 311 2.40 -4.19 -28.83
CA ALA A 311 2.67 -3.09 -27.89
C ALA A 311 1.92 -1.80 -28.26
N VAL A 312 1.87 -1.44 -29.55
CA VAL A 312 1.08 -0.29 -30.03
C VAL A 312 -0.41 -0.51 -29.77
N ALA A 313 -0.94 -1.71 -30.03
CA ALA A 313 -2.34 -2.04 -29.76
C ALA A 313 -2.64 -1.99 -28.25
N ALA A 314 -1.79 -2.60 -27.43
CA ALA A 314 -1.91 -2.60 -25.97
C ALA A 314 -1.92 -1.16 -25.40
N ILE A 315 -0.98 -0.31 -25.84
CA ILE A 315 -0.99 1.10 -25.46
C ILE A 315 -2.33 1.76 -25.84
N ASN A 316 -2.85 1.54 -27.04
CA ASN A 316 -4.12 2.14 -27.46
C ASN A 316 -5.30 1.64 -26.62
N ASN A 317 -5.26 0.41 -26.16
CA ASN A 317 -6.27 -0.21 -25.29
C ASN A 317 -6.16 0.18 -23.82
N GLY A 318 -5.15 0.99 -23.40
CA GLY A 318 -4.98 1.38 -22.00
C GLY A 318 -4.34 0.31 -21.12
N GLU A 319 -3.53 -0.55 -21.72
CA GLU A 319 -2.83 -1.61 -21.03
C GLU A 319 -1.50 -1.11 -20.44
N PHE A 320 -1.22 -1.56 -19.23
CA PHE A 320 0.06 -1.39 -18.53
C PHE A 320 0.85 -2.69 -18.68
N PHE A 321 2.07 -2.63 -19.20
CA PHE A 321 2.88 -3.83 -19.41
C PHE A 321 4.38 -3.52 -19.31
N PHE A 322 5.16 -4.58 -19.19
CA PHE A 322 6.63 -4.53 -19.14
C PHE A 322 7.23 -4.85 -20.50
N SER A 323 8.37 -4.26 -20.78
CA SER A 323 9.18 -4.49 -21.95
C SER A 323 10.66 -4.58 -21.59
N VAL A 324 11.50 -4.93 -22.57
CA VAL A 324 12.95 -4.94 -22.39
C VAL A 324 13.53 -3.68 -23.02
N SER A 325 14.26 -2.89 -22.24
CA SER A 325 14.93 -1.69 -22.72
C SER A 325 16.14 -2.03 -23.62
N GLU A 326 16.64 -1.05 -24.36
CA GLU A 326 17.88 -1.19 -25.15
C GLU A 326 19.10 -1.61 -24.31
N ALA A 327 19.08 -1.34 -23.00
CA ALA A 327 20.12 -1.77 -22.07
C ALA A 327 19.92 -3.20 -21.56
N GLY A 328 18.84 -3.88 -21.96
CA GLY A 328 18.50 -5.24 -21.53
C GLY A 328 17.81 -5.32 -20.17
N ALA A 329 17.43 -4.20 -19.55
CA ALA A 329 16.68 -4.19 -18.31
C ALA A 329 15.18 -4.34 -18.58
N VAL A 330 14.47 -5.04 -17.69
CA VAL A 330 13.01 -5.12 -17.69
C VAL A 330 12.44 -3.83 -17.12
N VAL A 331 11.64 -3.12 -17.90
CA VAL A 331 11.11 -1.80 -17.57
C VAL A 331 9.62 -1.71 -17.84
N VAL A 332 8.96 -0.75 -17.21
CA VAL A 332 7.59 -0.36 -17.56
C VAL A 332 7.61 0.29 -18.94
N GLU A 333 6.82 -0.23 -19.87
CA GLU A 333 6.74 0.38 -21.21
C GLU A 333 6.10 1.78 -21.17
N TYR A 334 4.97 1.93 -20.49
CA TYR A 334 4.26 3.19 -20.42
C TYR A 334 3.41 3.32 -19.15
N ASP A 335 3.61 4.38 -18.36
CA ASP A 335 2.89 4.63 -17.09
C ASP A 335 1.51 5.22 -17.34
N ILE A 336 0.58 4.38 -17.79
CA ILE A 336 -0.79 4.75 -18.13
C ILE A 336 -1.83 3.93 -17.36
N ASN A 337 -3.02 4.50 -17.23
CA ASN A 337 -4.21 3.81 -16.75
C ASN A 337 -5.09 3.36 -17.94
N SER A 338 -6.22 2.73 -17.66
CA SER A 338 -7.08 2.12 -18.67
C SER A 338 -7.99 3.11 -19.42
N LEU A 339 -7.92 4.43 -19.15
CA LEU A 339 -8.74 5.43 -19.84
C LEU A 339 -8.33 5.54 -21.31
N VAL A 340 -9.28 5.29 -22.22
CA VAL A 340 -9.07 5.34 -23.67
C VAL A 340 -10.07 6.25 -24.38
N THR A 341 -11.24 6.49 -23.79
CA THR A 341 -12.26 7.41 -24.31
C THR A 341 -12.12 8.77 -23.65
N PHE A 342 -11.84 9.79 -24.45
CA PHE A 342 -11.69 11.16 -23.98
C PHE A 342 -12.95 11.94 -24.27
N ALA A 343 -13.61 12.45 -23.22
CA ALA A 343 -14.83 13.24 -23.31
C ALA A 343 -14.58 14.68 -22.85
N ASP A 344 -15.59 15.54 -22.97
CA ASP A 344 -15.52 16.90 -22.44
C ASP A 344 -15.14 16.91 -20.97
N GLY A 345 -14.09 17.65 -20.63
CA GLY A 345 -13.52 17.75 -19.28
C GLY A 345 -12.45 16.70 -18.92
N LYS A 346 -12.24 15.67 -19.75
CA LYS A 346 -11.16 14.68 -19.58
C LYS A 346 -10.43 14.45 -20.89
N ASP A 347 -9.34 15.15 -21.11
CA ASP A 347 -8.49 14.93 -22.28
C ASP A 347 -7.52 13.76 -22.07
N LYS A 348 -6.66 13.50 -23.06
CA LYS A 348 -5.71 12.38 -22.99
C LYS A 348 -4.64 12.50 -21.90
N THR A 349 -4.52 13.63 -21.22
CA THR A 349 -3.58 13.78 -20.09
C THR A 349 -4.06 12.97 -18.88
N TYR A 350 -5.38 12.79 -18.72
CA TYR A 350 -5.97 11.96 -17.67
C TYR A 350 -5.63 10.47 -17.78
N ARG A 351 -5.06 10.03 -18.91
CA ARG A 351 -4.56 8.68 -19.09
C ARG A 351 -3.24 8.43 -18.37
N LYS A 352 -2.52 9.48 -17.98
CA LYS A 352 -1.21 9.40 -17.33
C LYS A 352 -1.35 9.23 -15.82
N ASN A 353 -0.80 8.14 -15.28
CA ASN A 353 -0.83 7.91 -13.84
C ASN A 353 -0.12 9.02 -13.05
N ARG A 354 0.96 9.60 -13.61
CA ARG A 354 1.61 10.79 -13.03
C ARG A 354 0.64 11.96 -12.87
N VAL A 355 -0.18 12.24 -13.89
CA VAL A 355 -1.14 13.36 -13.89
C VAL A 355 -2.26 13.09 -12.89
N ILE A 356 -2.81 11.88 -12.87
CA ILE A 356 -3.84 11.47 -11.89
C ILE A 356 -3.31 11.61 -10.46
N ARG A 357 -2.05 11.25 -10.22
CA ARG A 357 -1.40 11.38 -8.91
C ARG A 357 -1.29 12.84 -8.46
N VAL A 358 -1.02 13.77 -9.38
CA VAL A 358 -1.01 15.21 -9.07
C VAL A 358 -2.42 15.66 -8.67
N PHE A 359 -3.45 15.29 -9.43
CA PHE A 359 -4.84 15.66 -9.12
C PHE A 359 -5.28 15.08 -7.77
N ASP A 360 -5.00 13.80 -7.51
CA ASP A 360 -5.37 13.12 -6.26
C ASP A 360 -4.69 13.76 -5.05
N THR A 361 -3.39 14.06 -5.17
CA THR A 361 -2.64 14.72 -4.09
C THR A 361 -3.09 16.16 -3.87
N PHE A 362 -3.43 16.88 -4.95
CA PHE A 362 -3.95 18.24 -4.84
C PHE A 362 -5.31 18.25 -4.16
N ALA A 363 -6.23 17.37 -4.57
CA ALA A 363 -7.55 17.24 -3.94
C ALA A 363 -7.45 16.91 -2.44
N GLU A 364 -6.58 15.96 -2.05
CA GLU A 364 -6.34 15.64 -0.65
C GLU A 364 -5.74 16.85 0.12
N THR A 365 -4.83 17.60 -0.51
CA THR A 365 -4.27 18.81 0.08
C THR A 365 -5.34 19.86 0.31
N LEU A 366 -6.29 20.02 -0.62
CA LEU A 366 -7.45 20.91 -0.41
C LEU A 366 -8.30 20.45 0.77
N GLN A 367 -8.65 19.17 0.86
CA GLN A 367 -9.45 18.63 1.98
C GLN A 367 -8.79 18.86 3.34
N LEU A 368 -7.46 18.72 3.42
CA LEU A 368 -6.70 18.95 4.65
C LEU A 368 -6.66 20.43 5.06
N ASN A 369 -6.58 21.35 4.10
CA ASN A 369 -6.44 22.78 4.38
C ASN A 369 -7.76 23.52 4.52
N PHE A 370 -8.83 23.00 3.91
CA PHE A 370 -10.18 23.56 3.94
C PHE A 370 -11.18 22.64 4.66
N PRO A 371 -10.93 22.27 5.95
CA PRO A 371 -11.91 21.50 6.69
C PRO A 371 -13.18 22.35 6.95
N PRO A 372 -14.36 21.71 6.97
CA PRO A 372 -15.62 22.40 7.24
C PRO A 372 -15.57 23.27 8.50
N ASN A 373 -16.25 24.42 8.47
CA ASN A 373 -16.37 25.34 9.59
C ASN A 373 -15.06 26.01 10.07
N LYS A 374 -14.00 26.00 9.25
CA LYS A 374 -12.73 26.66 9.60
C LYS A 374 -12.70 28.14 9.19
N TYR A 375 -13.41 28.48 8.13
CA TYR A 375 -13.40 29.85 7.56
C TYR A 375 -14.81 30.40 7.48
N ASP A 376 -14.93 31.72 7.65
CA ASP A 376 -16.20 32.43 7.49
C ASP A 376 -16.55 32.59 6.00
N ASN A 377 -17.82 32.43 5.65
CA ASN A 377 -18.29 32.64 4.27
C ASN A 377 -18.65 34.15 4.06
N ASN A 378 -17.63 34.99 4.02
CA ASN A 378 -17.71 36.42 3.78
C ASN A 378 -16.43 36.91 3.06
N ALA A 379 -16.41 38.18 2.64
CA ALA A 379 -15.30 38.76 1.86
C ALA A 379 -13.92 38.54 2.52
N VAL A 380 -13.82 38.69 3.85
CA VAL A 380 -12.57 38.49 4.58
C VAL A 380 -12.15 37.04 4.60
N GLY A 381 -13.10 36.12 4.85
CA GLY A 381 -12.85 34.67 4.82
C GLY A 381 -12.46 34.20 3.40
N TRP A 382 -13.08 34.73 2.36
CA TRP A 382 -12.72 34.44 0.96
C TRP A 382 -11.29 34.86 0.62
N ASP A 383 -10.88 36.08 1.02
CA ASP A 383 -9.52 36.58 0.82
C ASP A 383 -8.47 35.69 1.53
N ILE A 384 -8.79 35.20 2.73
CA ILE A 384 -7.95 34.25 3.47
C ILE A 384 -7.83 32.91 2.72
N MET A 385 -8.97 32.37 2.28
CA MET A 385 -9.01 31.09 1.55
C MET A 385 -8.25 31.16 0.21
N GLU A 386 -8.41 32.25 -0.55
CA GLU A 386 -7.63 32.52 -1.77
C GLU A 386 -6.11 32.58 -1.48
N GLY A 387 -5.71 33.24 -0.38
CA GLY A 387 -4.31 33.30 0.04
C GLY A 387 -3.70 31.92 0.36
N ILE A 388 -4.50 31.04 1.03
CA ILE A 388 -4.09 29.66 1.30
C ILE A 388 -4.00 28.86 -0.01
N GLY A 389 -4.98 29.01 -0.90
CA GLY A 389 -4.98 28.35 -2.22
C GLY A 389 -3.77 28.71 -3.06
N ARG A 390 -3.39 29.99 -3.11
CA ARG A 390 -2.15 30.45 -3.76
C ARG A 390 -0.90 29.83 -3.15
N THR A 391 -0.89 29.65 -1.83
CA THR A 391 0.23 28.97 -1.13
C THR A 391 0.32 27.51 -1.53
N ILE A 392 -0.81 26.82 -1.67
CA ILE A 392 -0.88 25.42 -2.12
C ILE A 392 -0.37 25.33 -3.57
N LEU A 393 -0.87 26.18 -4.48
CA LEU A 393 -0.40 26.22 -5.88
C LEU A 393 1.11 26.43 -5.94
N LYS A 394 1.63 27.39 -5.16
CA LYS A 394 3.07 27.65 -5.11
C LYS A 394 3.89 26.43 -4.67
N GLN A 395 3.42 25.67 -3.68
CA GLN A 395 4.11 24.48 -3.22
C GLN A 395 4.15 23.39 -4.29
N PHE A 396 3.06 23.19 -5.03
CA PHE A 396 3.02 22.24 -6.14
C PHE A 396 3.90 22.68 -7.32
N GLU A 397 3.98 23.99 -7.61
CA GLU A 397 4.86 24.52 -8.64
C GLU A 397 6.33 24.43 -8.21
N ASP A 398 6.67 24.85 -7.00
CA ASP A 398 8.03 24.76 -6.44
C ASP A 398 8.52 23.27 -6.38
N ALA A 399 7.61 22.33 -6.16
CA ALA A 399 7.89 20.91 -6.25
C ALA A 399 8.03 20.37 -7.69
N GLY A 400 7.69 21.15 -8.71
CA GLY A 400 7.71 20.75 -10.12
C GLY A 400 6.56 19.80 -10.52
N ALA A 401 5.48 19.78 -9.74
CA ALA A 401 4.31 18.95 -10.03
C ALA A 401 3.35 19.63 -11.02
N ILE A 402 3.26 20.96 -10.97
CA ILE A 402 2.46 21.80 -11.86
C ILE A 402 3.29 22.90 -12.48
N THR A 403 2.78 23.56 -13.50
CA THR A 403 3.46 24.65 -14.22
C THR A 403 2.46 25.69 -14.69
N ASN A 404 2.98 26.86 -15.15
CA ASN A 404 2.20 27.96 -15.72
C ASN A 404 1.12 28.51 -14.77
N VAL A 405 1.42 28.60 -13.47
CA VAL A 405 0.47 29.09 -12.48
C VAL A 405 0.27 30.59 -12.60
N ASP A 406 -0.98 31.01 -12.77
CA ASP A 406 -1.41 32.41 -12.64
C ASP A 406 -1.93 32.65 -11.21
N TYR A 407 -1.07 33.13 -10.33
CA TYR A 407 -1.39 33.36 -8.92
C TYR A 407 -2.52 34.37 -8.69
N ASP A 408 -2.87 35.18 -9.67
CA ASP A 408 -3.98 36.13 -9.56
C ASP A 408 -5.33 35.50 -9.95
N ASN A 409 -5.33 34.47 -10.79
CA ASN A 409 -6.56 33.94 -11.37
C ASN A 409 -6.78 32.43 -11.12
N ASP A 410 -5.73 31.62 -10.84
CA ASP A 410 -5.86 30.15 -10.74
C ASP A 410 -6.38 29.66 -9.39
N PHE A 411 -6.66 30.53 -8.41
CA PHE A 411 -7.36 30.14 -7.19
C PHE A 411 -8.24 31.28 -6.69
N LEU A 412 -9.48 31.28 -7.10
CA LEU A 412 -10.43 32.33 -6.78
C LEU A 412 -11.73 31.74 -6.20
N VAL A 413 -12.30 32.45 -5.22
CA VAL A 413 -13.68 32.23 -4.78
C VAL A 413 -14.63 32.85 -5.79
N ASP A 414 -15.61 32.09 -6.27
CA ASP A 414 -16.73 32.62 -7.04
C ASP A 414 -17.65 33.39 -6.09
N ARG A 415 -17.39 34.69 -5.95
CA ARG A 415 -18.11 35.59 -5.04
C ARG A 415 -19.54 35.86 -5.47
N GLY A 416 -19.88 35.52 -6.73
CA GLY A 416 -21.24 35.68 -7.26
C GLY A 416 -22.17 34.54 -6.86
N THR A 417 -21.61 33.34 -6.73
CA THR A 417 -22.35 32.11 -6.43
C THR A 417 -22.28 31.74 -4.93
N SER A 418 -21.17 32.11 -4.23
CA SER A 418 -20.95 31.79 -2.83
C SER A 418 -21.90 32.53 -1.91
N GLN A 419 -22.72 31.78 -1.16
CA GLN A 419 -23.70 32.34 -0.18
C GLN A 419 -24.09 31.28 0.87
N GLY A 420 -24.59 31.75 2.00
CA GLY A 420 -25.03 30.88 3.11
C GLY A 420 -23.87 30.10 3.68
N ASP A 421 -23.94 28.78 3.62
CA ASP A 421 -22.90 27.82 4.02
C ASP A 421 -22.13 27.21 2.86
N GLU A 422 -22.38 27.68 1.63
CA GLU A 422 -21.75 27.19 0.40
C GLU A 422 -20.71 28.20 -0.15
N THR A 423 -19.49 27.72 -0.40
CA THR A 423 -18.42 28.51 -1.02
C THR A 423 -17.91 27.76 -2.27
N TYR A 424 -17.93 28.42 -3.40
CA TYR A 424 -17.51 27.88 -4.70
C TYR A 424 -16.15 28.45 -5.10
N PHE A 425 -15.27 27.57 -5.62
CA PHE A 425 -13.93 27.93 -6.07
C PHE A 425 -13.74 27.62 -7.53
N ASN A 426 -13.06 28.51 -8.25
CA ASN A 426 -12.50 28.27 -9.56
C ASN A 426 -10.99 28.07 -9.39
N VAL A 427 -10.48 26.90 -9.81
CA VAL A 427 -9.07 26.53 -9.67
C VAL A 427 -8.52 26.11 -11.03
N GLY A 428 -7.47 26.80 -11.48
CA GLY A 428 -6.66 26.41 -12.64
C GLY A 428 -5.50 25.52 -12.19
N LEU A 429 -5.29 24.39 -12.87
CA LEU A 429 -4.21 23.47 -12.54
C LEU A 429 -3.65 22.83 -13.82
N GLN A 430 -2.37 23.03 -14.09
CA GLN A 430 -1.67 22.38 -15.19
C GLN A 430 -0.57 21.44 -14.69
N PRO A 431 -0.82 20.12 -14.59
CA PRO A 431 0.21 19.14 -14.23
C PRO A 431 1.36 19.14 -15.24
N VAL A 432 2.57 18.93 -14.74
CA VAL A 432 3.76 18.69 -15.58
C VAL A 432 3.78 17.23 -16.00
N ASP A 433 3.84 16.95 -17.29
CA ASP A 433 4.04 15.60 -17.82
C ASP A 433 5.53 15.31 -18.09
N SER A 434 5.86 14.02 -18.25
CA SER A 434 7.20 13.56 -18.58
C SER A 434 7.46 13.64 -20.09
N ALA A 435 8.69 14.00 -20.48
CA ALA A 435 9.11 13.93 -21.88
C ALA A 435 9.40 12.48 -22.28
N GLU A 436 8.38 11.75 -22.72
CA GLU A 436 8.46 10.31 -23.03
C GLU A 436 8.56 9.99 -24.52
N LYS A 437 8.28 10.98 -25.40
CA LYS A 437 8.40 10.85 -26.87
C LYS A 437 9.33 11.92 -27.38
N LEU A 438 10.58 11.54 -27.70
CA LEU A 438 11.62 12.45 -28.11
C LEU A 438 11.87 12.29 -29.63
N TYR A 439 11.71 13.37 -30.37
CA TYR A 439 11.90 13.39 -31.82
C TYR A 439 13.15 14.22 -32.19
N PHE A 440 14.14 13.57 -32.79
CA PHE A 440 15.36 14.20 -33.25
C PHE A 440 15.42 14.24 -34.77
N THR A 441 15.65 15.44 -35.33
CA THR A 441 15.96 15.60 -36.75
C THR A 441 17.45 15.90 -36.88
N ILE A 442 18.21 14.97 -37.48
CA ILE A 442 19.65 15.11 -37.66
C ILE A 442 19.93 15.43 -39.12
N ALA A 443 20.51 16.60 -39.37
CA ALA A 443 20.99 16.97 -40.70
C ALA A 443 22.49 16.61 -40.85
N THR A 444 22.81 15.80 -41.85
CA THR A 444 24.22 15.52 -42.22
C THR A 444 24.77 16.72 -43.01
N ARG A 445 26.00 17.12 -42.73
CA ARG A 445 26.75 18.15 -43.44
C ARG A 445 27.78 17.54 -44.36
#